data_bc48103393c1fc44c8343b08d237f759
#
_entry.id   bc48103393c1fc44c8343b08d237f759
#
_cell.length_a   1.000
_cell.length_b   1.000
_cell.length_c   1.000
_cell.angle_alpha   90.00
_cell.angle_beta   90.00
_cell.angle_gamma   90.00
#
_symmetry.space_group_name_H-M   'P 1'
#
loop_
_entity.id
_entity.type
_entity.pdbx_description
1 polymer ?
#
loop_
_entity_poly.entity_id
_entity_poly.type
_entity_poly.pdbx_seq_one_letter_code
_entity_poly.pdbx_strand_id
1 'polypeptide(L)'
;MINGEGWLAGKRKCKLTVIPVKGWKHGDSYSLPVKPSPNLPNDQAIALYPSLCPFEGTAISVGRGTYHPFQVIGSPDIRLSSFRFKPEALEGFDKNPMYKGQYCYGNNMKSLLPPKGFSLRYIISYYQEYKNMGKADKFFTRPQWFDMLVGNRKVRRQITEGKSEEEIRAGWQKELE
;
A
#
# COMPACT_ATOMS: atom_id res chain seq x y z
N MET A 1 -17.20 13.93 -8.24
CA MET A 1 -17.87 12.74 -7.65
C MET A 1 -19.28 13.11 -7.16
N ILE A 2 -19.53 13.66 -5.97
CA ILE A 2 -20.89 13.83 -5.38
C ILE A 2 -21.90 14.43 -6.37
N ASN A 3 -21.55 15.51 -7.06
CA ASN A 3 -22.43 16.15 -8.05
C ASN A 3 -22.51 15.37 -9.37
N GLY A 4 -21.41 14.72 -9.80
CA GLY A 4 -21.36 13.99 -11.07
C GLY A 4 -22.09 12.65 -10.99
N GLU A 5 -21.87 11.92 -9.88
CA GLU A 5 -22.45 10.59 -9.66
C GLU A 5 -23.91 10.63 -9.17
N GLY A 6 -24.46 11.81 -8.92
CA GLY A 6 -25.85 11.94 -8.48
C GLY A 6 -26.13 11.37 -7.08
N TRP A 7 -25.15 11.35 -6.20
CA TRP A 7 -25.28 10.75 -4.85
C TRP A 7 -26.19 11.50 -3.90
N LEU A 8 -26.57 12.74 -4.24
CA LEU A 8 -27.49 13.52 -3.41
C LEU A 8 -28.95 13.18 -3.73
N ALA A 9 -29.75 12.94 -2.71
CA ALA A 9 -31.18 12.66 -2.86
C ALA A 9 -31.90 13.79 -3.61
N GLY A 10 -32.90 13.42 -4.46
CA GLY A 10 -33.72 14.37 -5.18
C GLY A 10 -32.99 15.12 -6.29
N LYS A 11 -31.96 14.56 -6.90
CA LYS A 11 -31.15 15.16 -7.97
C LYS A 11 -30.53 16.52 -7.60
N ARG A 12 -30.38 16.80 -6.32
CA ARG A 12 -29.76 18.04 -5.84
C ARG A 12 -28.29 18.09 -6.24
N LYS A 13 -27.75 19.29 -6.39
CA LYS A 13 -26.34 19.53 -6.64
C LYS A 13 -25.79 20.49 -5.58
N CYS A 14 -24.60 20.22 -5.06
CA CYS A 14 -23.90 21.18 -4.22
C CYS A 14 -23.40 22.35 -5.07
N LYS A 15 -23.49 23.57 -4.55
CA LYS A 15 -22.74 24.71 -5.10
C LYS A 15 -21.26 24.45 -4.82
N LEU A 16 -20.46 24.33 -5.88
CA LEU A 16 -19.03 24.04 -5.79
C LEU A 16 -18.23 25.27 -6.27
N THR A 17 -17.31 25.71 -5.44
CA THR A 17 -16.29 26.70 -5.83
C THR A 17 -14.94 26.06 -5.67
N VAL A 18 -14.16 25.96 -6.73
CA VAL A 18 -12.79 25.42 -6.72
C VAL A 18 -11.82 26.59 -6.63
N ILE A 19 -10.95 26.57 -5.61
CA ILE A 19 -9.89 27.54 -5.45
C ILE A 19 -8.57 26.84 -5.85
N PRO A 20 -8.00 27.18 -7.00
CA PRO A 20 -6.75 26.55 -7.46
C PRO A 20 -5.55 27.01 -6.63
N VAL A 21 -4.60 26.12 -6.44
CA VAL A 21 -3.31 26.46 -5.80
C VAL A 21 -2.44 27.22 -6.82
N LYS A 22 -1.98 28.40 -6.43
CA LYS A 22 -1.14 29.26 -7.29
C LYS A 22 0.26 28.64 -7.40
N GLY A 23 0.76 28.58 -8.64
CA GLY A 23 2.15 28.15 -8.92
C GLY A 23 2.38 26.65 -8.86
N TRP A 24 1.32 25.82 -8.82
CA TRP A 24 1.41 24.35 -8.86
C TRP A 24 0.45 23.77 -9.89
N LYS A 25 0.86 22.72 -10.56
CA LYS A 25 0.07 21.98 -11.55
C LYS A 25 0.04 20.49 -11.20
N HIS A 26 -0.97 19.78 -11.65
CA HIS A 26 -1.01 18.33 -11.56
C HIS A 26 0.22 17.73 -12.26
N GLY A 27 0.91 16.84 -11.58
CA GLY A 27 2.16 16.23 -12.08
C GLY A 27 3.45 16.90 -11.59
N ASP A 28 3.36 18.09 -10.99
CA ASP A 28 4.52 18.71 -10.35
C ASP A 28 4.93 17.90 -9.12
N SER A 29 6.24 17.70 -8.96
CA SER A 29 6.79 17.08 -7.75
C SER A 29 6.70 18.06 -6.58
N TYR A 30 6.35 17.54 -5.41
CA TYR A 30 6.31 18.33 -4.19
C TYR A 30 6.81 17.52 -3.00
N SER A 31 7.84 18.02 -2.35
CA SER A 31 8.35 17.46 -1.09
C SER A 31 7.67 18.14 0.09
N LEU A 32 7.05 17.35 0.96
CA LEU A 32 6.33 17.88 2.11
C LEU A 32 7.32 18.46 3.14
N PRO A 33 7.17 19.73 3.57
CA PRO A 33 8.05 20.33 4.56
C PRO A 33 7.87 19.72 5.96
N VAL A 34 6.71 19.09 6.20
CA VAL A 34 6.38 18.37 7.44
C VAL A 34 5.88 16.99 7.09
N LYS A 35 6.43 15.97 7.72
CA LYS A 35 5.98 14.58 7.52
C LYS A 35 4.50 14.42 7.90
N PRO A 36 3.67 13.80 7.03
CA PRO A 36 2.22 13.70 7.26
C PRO A 36 1.86 12.69 8.37
N SER A 37 2.78 11.80 8.70
CA SER A 37 2.61 10.76 9.73
C SER A 37 3.98 10.34 10.28
N PRO A 38 4.05 9.91 11.55
CA PRO A 38 5.25 9.27 12.08
C PRO A 38 5.73 8.10 11.22
N ASN A 39 4.81 7.35 10.59
CA ASN A 39 5.13 6.23 9.73
C ASN A 39 5.36 6.60 8.25
N LEU A 40 5.32 7.88 7.90
CA LEU A 40 5.69 8.40 6.57
C LEU A 40 6.78 9.48 6.73
N PRO A 41 8.01 9.08 7.09
CA PRO A 41 9.03 10.00 7.56
C PRO A 41 9.69 10.83 6.45
N ASN A 42 9.56 10.45 5.19
CA ASN A 42 10.21 11.08 4.04
C ASN A 42 9.47 10.79 2.72
N ASP A 43 9.90 11.47 1.64
CA ASP A 43 9.29 11.36 0.31
C ASP A 43 9.30 9.93 -0.24
N GLN A 44 10.33 9.14 0.06
CA GLN A 44 10.41 7.74 -0.37
C GLN A 44 9.27 6.90 0.24
N ALA A 45 9.03 7.04 1.54
CA ALA A 45 7.92 6.36 2.21
C ALA A 45 6.56 6.81 1.64
N ILE A 46 6.40 8.12 1.41
CA ILE A 46 5.17 8.71 0.85
C ILE A 46 4.92 8.16 -0.55
N ALA A 47 5.95 8.13 -1.41
CA ALA A 47 5.83 7.65 -2.79
C ALA A 47 5.53 6.14 -2.89
N LEU A 48 6.05 5.33 -1.96
CA LEU A 48 5.79 3.89 -1.90
C LEU A 48 4.45 3.55 -1.22
N TYR A 49 3.95 4.43 -0.34
CA TYR A 49 2.79 4.18 0.50
C TYR A 49 1.55 3.68 -0.26
N PRO A 50 1.12 4.28 -1.40
CA PRO A 50 -0.06 3.80 -2.11
C PRO A 50 0.02 2.32 -2.50
N SER A 51 1.21 1.85 -2.89
CA SER A 51 1.44 0.46 -3.31
C SER A 51 1.67 -0.49 -2.12
N LEU A 52 2.12 0.01 -0.97
CA LEU A 52 2.46 -0.81 0.19
C LEU A 52 1.39 -0.81 1.29
N CYS A 53 0.53 0.19 1.33
CA CYS A 53 -0.56 0.26 2.30
C CYS A 53 -1.45 -1.00 2.32
N PRO A 54 -1.81 -1.65 1.18
CA PRO A 54 -2.61 -2.87 1.21
C PRO A 54 -1.98 -4.04 1.97
N PHE A 55 -0.65 -4.05 2.12
CA PHE A 55 0.04 -5.08 2.92
C PHE A 55 -0.38 -5.11 4.38
N GLU A 56 -0.96 -4.04 4.92
CA GLU A 56 -1.49 -4.03 6.29
C GLU A 56 -2.64 -5.04 6.51
N GLY A 57 -3.21 -5.59 5.43
CA GLY A 57 -4.17 -6.70 5.45
C GLY A 57 -3.54 -8.09 5.31
N THR A 58 -2.22 -8.19 5.29
CA THR A 58 -1.48 -9.42 4.96
C THR A 58 -0.50 -9.84 6.05
N ALA A 59 0.17 -10.96 5.82
CA ALA A 59 1.26 -11.47 6.66
C ALA A 59 2.62 -10.78 6.41
N ILE A 60 2.64 -9.63 5.72
CA ILE A 60 3.87 -8.91 5.41
C ILE A 60 3.95 -7.64 6.24
N SER A 61 5.01 -7.51 7.03
CA SER A 61 5.33 -6.26 7.71
C SER A 61 5.78 -5.19 6.68
N VAL A 62 5.26 -3.99 6.81
CA VAL A 62 5.68 -2.81 6.03
C VAL A 62 6.74 -1.97 6.77
N GLY A 63 7.49 -2.59 7.68
CA GLY A 63 8.59 -1.94 8.39
C GLY A 63 8.16 -1.01 9.53
N ARG A 64 6.89 -1.01 9.95
CA ARG A 64 6.50 -0.35 11.20
C ARG A 64 7.31 -0.93 12.36
N GLY A 65 7.70 -0.09 13.32
CA GLY A 65 8.65 -0.48 14.37
C GLY A 65 10.09 -0.52 13.90
N THR A 66 10.41 0.16 12.80
CA THR A 66 11.76 0.49 12.35
C THR A 66 11.84 1.99 12.02
N TYR A 67 13.04 2.50 11.79
CA TYR A 67 13.22 3.88 11.28
C TYR A 67 12.90 4.03 9.79
N HIS A 68 12.42 2.95 9.13
CA HIS A 68 12.15 2.89 7.69
C HIS A 68 10.77 2.34 7.36
N PRO A 69 9.67 2.79 8.02
CA PRO A 69 8.33 2.32 7.70
C PRO A 69 8.00 2.64 6.25
N PHE A 70 7.30 1.71 5.58
CA PHE A 70 6.97 1.75 4.15
C PHE A 70 8.18 1.86 3.20
N GLN A 71 9.39 1.56 3.70
CA GLN A 71 10.62 1.51 2.92
C GLN A 71 11.34 0.16 3.05
N VAL A 72 10.89 -0.69 3.96
CA VAL A 72 11.31 -2.09 4.10
C VAL A 72 10.06 -2.95 4.26
N ILE A 73 10.00 -4.08 3.58
CA ILE A 73 8.88 -5.00 3.66
C ILE A 73 9.38 -6.43 3.78
N GLY A 74 8.66 -7.25 4.53
CA GLY A 74 9.05 -8.66 4.71
C GLY A 74 8.28 -9.38 5.81
N SER A 75 8.63 -10.64 6.02
CA SER A 75 7.97 -11.52 6.98
C SER A 75 8.97 -12.54 7.54
N PRO A 76 8.72 -13.10 8.76
CA PRO A 76 9.52 -14.20 9.28
C PRO A 76 9.40 -15.49 8.48
N ASP A 77 8.34 -15.65 7.70
CA ASP A 77 8.10 -16.83 6.85
C ASP A 77 9.05 -16.90 5.65
N ILE A 78 9.44 -15.74 5.11
CA ILE A 78 10.33 -15.64 3.96
C ILE A 78 11.77 -15.91 4.41
N ARG A 79 12.46 -16.88 3.78
CA ARG A 79 13.81 -17.31 4.18
C ARG A 79 14.86 -17.11 3.09
N LEU A 80 14.43 -16.82 1.87
CA LEU A 80 15.34 -16.76 0.71
C LEU A 80 15.98 -15.38 0.50
N SER A 81 15.52 -14.33 1.21
CA SER A 81 16.09 -13.00 1.08
C SER A 81 17.35 -12.83 1.94
N SER A 82 18.38 -12.20 1.37
CA SER A 82 19.58 -11.78 2.12
C SER A 82 19.33 -10.54 2.99
N PHE A 83 18.31 -9.73 2.67
CA PHE A 83 17.92 -8.57 3.45
C PHE A 83 16.98 -8.96 4.58
N ARG A 84 17.25 -8.43 5.77
CA ARG A 84 16.39 -8.62 6.95
C ARG A 84 16.31 -7.34 7.77
N PHE A 85 15.24 -7.22 8.51
CA PHE A 85 15.02 -6.18 9.51
C PHE A 85 14.29 -6.77 10.71
N LYS A 86 14.29 -6.05 11.82
CA LYS A 86 13.64 -6.49 13.06
C LYS A 86 12.77 -5.37 13.59
N PRO A 87 11.44 -5.50 13.56
CA PRO A 87 10.54 -4.53 14.18
C PRO A 87 10.72 -4.50 15.71
N GLU A 88 10.82 -3.31 16.27
CA GLU A 88 10.90 -3.08 17.71
C GLU A 88 9.88 -2.01 18.12
N ALA A 89 9.55 -1.93 19.42
CA ALA A 89 8.77 -0.82 19.91
C ALA A 89 9.61 0.47 19.84
N LEU A 90 9.19 1.40 19.01
CA LEU A 90 9.87 2.69 18.85
C LEU A 90 8.96 3.81 19.32
N GLU A 91 9.50 4.63 20.24
CA GLU A 91 8.82 5.86 20.67
C GLU A 91 8.66 6.82 19.49
N GLY A 92 7.49 7.43 19.38
CA GLY A 92 7.16 8.33 18.27
C GLY A 92 6.79 7.62 16.95
N PHE A 93 6.79 6.26 16.91
CA PHE A 93 6.39 5.45 15.75
C PHE A 93 5.30 4.46 16.14
N ASP A 94 5.63 3.17 16.24
CA ASP A 94 4.72 2.11 16.61
C ASP A 94 5.24 1.38 17.85
N LYS A 95 4.40 1.30 18.89
CA LYS A 95 4.76 0.61 20.15
C LYS A 95 4.52 -0.89 20.09
N ASN A 96 3.64 -1.36 19.20
CA ASN A 96 3.28 -2.76 19.04
C ASN A 96 3.28 -3.18 17.56
N PRO A 97 4.42 -3.05 16.85
CA PRO A 97 4.50 -3.41 15.45
C PRO A 97 4.30 -4.91 15.23
N MET A 98 3.79 -5.26 14.05
CA MET A 98 3.74 -6.65 13.59
C MET A 98 5.14 -7.28 13.66
N TYR A 99 5.24 -8.51 14.16
CA TYR A 99 6.50 -9.25 14.34
C TYR A 99 7.53 -8.58 15.24
N LYS A 100 7.08 -7.83 16.24
CA LYS A 100 7.97 -7.21 17.23
C LYS A 100 8.96 -8.23 17.80
N GLY A 101 10.25 -7.89 17.75
CA GLY A 101 11.32 -8.74 18.26
C GLY A 101 11.72 -9.90 17.33
N GLN A 102 11.08 -10.09 16.17
CA GLN A 102 11.38 -11.16 15.22
C GLN A 102 12.07 -10.59 13.98
N TYR A 103 12.98 -11.38 13.40
CA TYR A 103 13.56 -11.02 12.11
C TYR A 103 12.55 -11.28 10.98
N CYS A 104 12.28 -10.23 10.19
CA CYS A 104 11.55 -10.27 8.94
C CYS A 104 12.53 -10.25 7.79
N TYR A 105 12.36 -11.13 6.82
CA TYR A 105 13.16 -11.22 5.60
C TYR A 105 12.33 -10.71 4.42
N GLY A 106 12.96 -10.00 3.47
CA GLY A 106 12.24 -9.43 2.35
C GLY A 106 13.03 -8.39 1.57
N ASN A 107 12.45 -7.23 1.31
CA ASN A 107 13.04 -6.22 0.44
C ASN A 107 13.39 -4.91 1.15
N ASN A 108 14.57 -4.39 0.82
CA ASN A 108 14.96 -3.01 1.11
C ASN A 108 14.57 -2.12 -0.08
N MET A 109 13.64 -1.21 0.15
CA MET A 109 13.09 -0.33 -0.87
C MET A 109 13.53 1.14 -0.69
N LYS A 110 14.48 1.42 0.21
CA LYS A 110 14.92 2.78 0.55
C LYS A 110 15.46 3.56 -0.65
N SER A 111 16.13 2.84 -1.57
CA SER A 111 16.71 3.44 -2.77
C SER A 111 16.04 2.94 -4.06
N LEU A 112 14.91 2.26 -3.94
CA LEU A 112 14.16 1.79 -5.09
C LEU A 112 13.44 2.99 -5.74
N LEU A 113 13.50 3.08 -7.07
CA LEU A 113 12.67 4.04 -7.79
C LEU A 113 11.18 3.68 -7.58
N PRO A 114 10.39 4.57 -6.94
CA PRO A 114 8.98 4.29 -6.71
C PRO A 114 8.21 4.19 -8.03
N PRO A 115 7.15 3.39 -8.10
CA PRO A 115 6.27 3.40 -9.25
C PRO A 115 5.61 4.78 -9.38
N LYS A 116 5.32 5.19 -10.61
CA LYS A 116 4.47 6.37 -10.85
C LYS A 116 3.02 6.03 -10.43
N GLY A 117 2.67 6.42 -9.21
CA GLY A 117 1.37 6.11 -8.62
C GLY A 117 1.28 4.73 -7.97
N PHE A 118 0.11 4.10 -8.02
CA PHE A 118 -0.20 2.81 -7.41
C PHE A 118 0.21 1.64 -8.28
N SER A 119 0.84 0.61 -7.69
CA SER A 119 1.16 -0.66 -8.35
C SER A 119 0.81 -1.85 -7.47
N LEU A 120 0.22 -2.87 -8.07
CA LEU A 120 -0.08 -4.16 -7.44
C LEU A 120 1.08 -5.15 -7.51
N ARG A 121 2.16 -4.86 -8.26
CA ARG A 121 3.26 -5.81 -8.50
C ARG A 121 3.85 -6.38 -7.22
N TYR A 122 3.98 -5.55 -6.19
CA TYR A 122 4.58 -5.99 -4.91
C TYR A 122 3.68 -7.00 -4.20
N ILE A 123 2.38 -6.71 -4.09
CA ILE A 123 1.44 -7.59 -3.42
C ILE A 123 1.25 -8.92 -4.17
N ILE A 124 1.23 -8.88 -5.50
CA ILE A 124 1.14 -10.06 -6.38
C ILE A 124 2.39 -10.92 -6.20
N SER A 125 3.59 -10.30 -6.22
CA SER A 125 4.86 -11.00 -6.05
C SER A 125 4.95 -11.72 -4.69
N TYR A 126 4.61 -11.04 -3.60
CA TYR A 126 4.62 -11.64 -2.26
C TYR A 126 3.55 -12.73 -2.07
N TYR A 127 2.35 -12.55 -2.68
CA TYR A 127 1.35 -13.60 -2.69
C TYR A 127 1.84 -14.83 -3.43
N GLN A 128 2.48 -14.67 -4.58
CA GLN A 128 3.04 -15.78 -5.34
C GLN A 128 4.15 -16.50 -4.56
N GLU A 129 4.98 -15.76 -3.81
CA GLU A 129 5.99 -16.36 -2.94
C GLU A 129 5.35 -17.21 -1.83
N TYR A 130 4.31 -16.70 -1.16
CA TYR A 130 3.54 -17.46 -0.18
C TYR A 130 2.87 -18.69 -0.79
N LYS A 131 2.35 -18.57 -2.00
CA LYS A 131 1.77 -19.70 -2.75
C LYS A 131 2.81 -20.79 -3.05
N ASN A 132 4.00 -20.39 -3.49
CA ASN A 132 5.11 -21.31 -3.76
C ASN A 132 5.60 -22.04 -2.49
N MET A 133 5.47 -21.41 -1.33
CA MET A 133 5.75 -22.03 -0.02
C MET A 133 4.61 -22.91 0.50
N GLY A 134 3.49 -23.07 -0.24
CA GLY A 134 2.31 -23.77 0.24
C GLY A 134 1.53 -23.05 1.34
N LYS A 135 1.71 -21.73 1.48
CA LYS A 135 1.11 -20.90 2.53
C LYS A 135 0.15 -19.83 1.99
N ALA A 136 -0.44 -20.04 0.82
CA ALA A 136 -1.34 -19.07 0.19
C ALA A 136 -2.51 -18.66 1.10
N ASP A 137 -3.05 -19.61 1.88
CA ASP A 137 -4.12 -19.42 2.85
C ASP A 137 -3.74 -18.50 4.01
N LYS A 138 -2.44 -18.36 4.31
CA LYS A 138 -1.90 -17.54 5.39
C LYS A 138 -1.52 -16.13 4.97
N PHE A 139 -1.56 -15.83 3.67
CA PHE A 139 -1.10 -14.53 3.17
C PHE A 139 -2.01 -13.38 3.58
N PHE A 140 -3.32 -13.49 3.32
CA PHE A 140 -4.31 -12.47 3.70
C PHE A 140 -4.78 -12.69 5.14
N THR A 141 -4.08 -12.11 6.11
CA THR A 141 -4.39 -12.27 7.54
C THR A 141 -5.62 -11.48 7.97
N ARG A 142 -5.92 -10.37 7.25
CA ARG A 142 -7.07 -9.49 7.48
C ARG A 142 -7.73 -9.15 6.14
N PRO A 143 -8.41 -10.14 5.49
CA PRO A 143 -8.89 -9.99 4.10
C PRO A 143 -9.89 -8.85 3.91
N GLN A 144 -10.77 -8.60 4.90
CA GLN A 144 -11.71 -7.48 4.85
C GLN A 144 -11.00 -6.12 4.92
N TRP A 145 -9.95 -6.03 5.73
CA TRP A 145 -9.13 -4.82 5.82
C TRP A 145 -8.38 -4.56 4.50
N PHE A 146 -7.82 -5.61 3.91
CA PHE A 146 -7.24 -5.52 2.57
C PHE A 146 -8.25 -5.00 1.54
N ASP A 147 -9.45 -5.59 1.51
CA ASP A 147 -10.52 -5.20 0.58
C ASP A 147 -10.93 -3.73 0.76
N MET A 148 -10.95 -3.23 2.00
CA MET A 148 -11.20 -1.81 2.30
C MET A 148 -10.08 -0.90 1.81
N LEU A 149 -8.81 -1.29 2.02
CA LEU A 149 -7.66 -0.49 1.58
C LEU A 149 -7.56 -0.36 0.06
N VAL A 150 -7.93 -1.42 -0.68
CA VAL A 150 -7.95 -1.38 -2.15
C VAL A 150 -9.30 -0.93 -2.73
N GLY A 151 -10.30 -0.67 -1.89
CA GLY A 151 -11.61 -0.14 -2.26
C GLY A 151 -12.62 -1.16 -2.76
N ASN A 152 -12.27 -2.42 -2.95
CA ASN A 152 -13.19 -3.47 -3.39
C ASN A 152 -12.67 -4.89 -3.11
N ARG A 153 -13.59 -5.87 -3.19
CA ARG A 153 -13.27 -7.30 -2.98
C ARG A 153 -12.73 -8.01 -4.22
N LYS A 154 -12.84 -7.40 -5.40
CA LYS A 154 -12.46 -8.04 -6.68
C LYS A 154 -10.95 -8.25 -6.77
N VAL A 155 -10.17 -7.24 -6.37
CA VAL A 155 -8.69 -7.27 -6.47
C VAL A 155 -8.09 -8.46 -5.74
N ARG A 156 -8.46 -8.69 -4.47
CA ARG A 156 -7.96 -9.83 -3.70
C ARG A 156 -8.28 -11.16 -4.38
N ARG A 157 -9.51 -11.35 -4.86
CA ARG A 157 -9.91 -12.56 -5.60
C ARG A 157 -9.08 -12.74 -6.87
N GLN A 158 -8.89 -11.68 -7.66
CA GLN A 158 -8.09 -11.73 -8.88
C GLN A 158 -6.63 -12.09 -8.60
N ILE A 159 -6.05 -11.59 -7.51
CA ILE A 159 -4.70 -11.99 -7.07
C ILE A 159 -4.66 -13.48 -6.71
N THR A 160 -5.67 -13.99 -5.97
CA THR A 160 -5.71 -15.42 -5.61
C THR A 160 -5.93 -16.34 -6.80
N GLU A 161 -6.64 -15.87 -7.82
CA GLU A 161 -6.81 -16.52 -9.12
C GLU A 161 -5.54 -16.51 -10.00
N GLY A 162 -4.52 -15.72 -9.60
CA GLY A 162 -3.23 -15.65 -10.29
C GLY A 162 -3.19 -14.65 -11.45
N LYS A 163 -4.10 -13.66 -11.48
CA LYS A 163 -4.10 -12.61 -12.52
C LYS A 163 -2.92 -11.67 -12.36
N SER A 164 -2.40 -11.22 -13.49
CA SER A 164 -1.36 -10.19 -13.54
C SER A 164 -1.91 -8.80 -13.15
N GLU A 165 -1.01 -7.87 -12.86
CA GLU A 165 -1.40 -6.48 -12.61
C GLU A 165 -2.12 -5.87 -13.82
N GLU A 166 -1.65 -6.16 -15.03
CA GLU A 166 -2.24 -5.67 -16.28
C GLU A 166 -3.68 -6.17 -16.46
N GLU A 167 -3.92 -7.46 -16.22
CA GLU A 167 -5.26 -8.06 -16.30
C GLU A 167 -6.21 -7.45 -15.26
N ILE A 168 -5.72 -7.20 -14.04
CA ILE A 168 -6.51 -6.57 -12.97
C ILE A 168 -6.86 -5.13 -13.35
N ARG A 169 -5.87 -4.36 -13.81
CA ARG A 169 -6.04 -2.95 -14.20
C ARG A 169 -6.92 -2.75 -15.41
N ALA A 170 -6.89 -3.68 -16.37
CA ALA A 170 -7.80 -3.63 -17.54
C ALA A 170 -9.26 -3.59 -17.13
N GLY A 171 -9.62 -4.22 -16.00
CA GLY A 171 -10.98 -4.17 -15.45
C GLY A 171 -11.39 -2.82 -14.86
N TRP A 172 -10.47 -1.89 -14.64
CA TRP A 172 -10.75 -0.56 -14.07
C TRP A 172 -10.99 0.52 -15.12
N GLN A 173 -10.60 0.26 -16.37
CA GLN A 173 -10.58 1.29 -17.44
C GLN A 173 -11.92 1.99 -17.60
N LYS A 174 -13.01 1.23 -17.60
CA LYS A 174 -14.37 1.77 -17.74
C LYS A 174 -14.87 2.62 -16.56
N GLU A 175 -14.25 2.48 -15.39
CA GLU A 175 -14.64 3.19 -14.18
C GLU A 175 -13.77 4.46 -13.98
N LEU A 176 -12.68 4.60 -14.75
CA LEU A 176 -11.76 5.74 -14.68
C LEU A 176 -11.98 6.77 -15.77
N GLU A 177 -12.73 6.45 -16.83
CA GLU A 177 -13.19 7.35 -17.91
C GLU A 177 -14.48 8.08 -17.47
#